data_5d144c6da5cd0adaa6f047ac26f0d3b4
#
_entry.id   5d144c6da5cd0adaa6f047ac26f0d3b4
#
_cell.length_a   1.000
_cell.length_b   1.000
_cell.length_c   1.000
_cell.angle_alpha   90.00
_cell.angle_beta   90.00
_cell.angle_gamma   90.00
#
_symmetry.space_group_name_H-M   'P 1'
#
loop_
_entity.id
_entity.type
_entity.pdbx_description
1 polymer ?
#
loop_
_entity_poly.entity_id
_entity_poly.type
_entity_poly.pdbx_seq_one_letter_code
_entity_poly.pdbx_strand_id
1 'polypeptide(L)'
;DEMDIAICNIHLRTADRVLIKMAEFEAKSFEELFQGTKKVEWSKIIPEDGVMHVVGKSIKSTLHSVPDCQSIVKKAVVKSMSESYGIETFSESGPVYKIEVAILKDIVTLTIDTTGPGLHKRGYRELAGAAPLKETLAASMLLISRWNDGFELIDPFCGSGTILIEAAMIAQNIAPGVNR
;
A
#
# COMPACT_ATOMS: atom_id res chain seq x y z
N ASP A 1 2.92 -13.43 8.34
CA ASP A 1 2.39 -14.45 7.42
C ASP A 1 1.18 -13.91 6.63
N GLU A 2 0.52 -14.73 5.80
CA GLU A 2 -0.64 -14.32 5.00
C GLU A 2 -1.82 -13.90 5.89
N MET A 3 -2.00 -14.56 7.02
CA MET A 3 -3.04 -14.23 7.99
C MET A 3 -2.81 -12.84 8.59
N ASP A 4 -1.57 -12.47 8.90
CA ASP A 4 -1.22 -11.14 9.42
C ASP A 4 -1.56 -10.04 8.42
N ILE A 5 -1.35 -10.29 7.11
CA ILE A 5 -1.71 -9.36 6.04
C ILE A 5 -3.22 -9.13 6.04
N ALA A 6 -4.01 -10.19 6.12
CA ALA A 6 -5.48 -10.11 6.18
C ALA A 6 -5.93 -9.35 7.43
N ILE A 7 -5.41 -9.70 8.60
CA ILE A 7 -5.72 -9.04 9.87
C ILE A 7 -5.38 -7.54 9.79
N CYS A 8 -4.20 -7.18 9.30
CA CYS A 8 -3.79 -5.78 9.13
C CYS A 8 -4.74 -5.01 8.19
N ASN A 9 -5.10 -5.58 7.04
CA ASN A 9 -6.00 -4.94 6.09
C ASN A 9 -7.42 -4.76 6.63
N ILE A 10 -7.89 -5.64 7.52
CA ILE A 10 -9.23 -5.57 8.13
C ILE A 10 -9.25 -4.60 9.33
N HIS A 11 -8.24 -4.65 10.19
CA HIS A 11 -8.30 -4.02 11.51
C HIS A 11 -7.57 -2.68 11.64
N LEU A 12 -6.63 -2.34 10.73
CA LEU A 12 -5.91 -1.07 10.82
C LEU A 12 -6.82 0.13 10.52
N ARG A 13 -6.92 1.05 11.51
CA ARG A 13 -7.79 2.23 11.42
C ARG A 13 -7.08 3.46 10.87
N THR A 14 -5.80 3.60 11.14
CA THR A 14 -5.03 4.84 10.88
C THR A 14 -4.06 4.71 9.72
N ALA A 15 -3.77 3.49 9.24
CA ALA A 15 -2.93 3.26 8.09
C ALA A 15 -3.70 3.44 6.77
N ASP A 16 -3.05 3.96 5.75
CA ASP A 16 -3.64 4.06 4.41
C ASP A 16 -3.40 2.80 3.57
N ARG A 17 -2.30 2.06 3.82
CA ARG A 17 -1.92 0.84 3.09
C ARG A 17 -1.12 -0.12 3.95
N VAL A 18 -1.19 -1.39 3.58
CA VAL A 18 -0.36 -2.49 4.10
C VAL A 18 0.55 -2.97 2.99
N LEU A 19 1.85 -2.89 3.22
CA LEU A 19 2.87 -3.20 2.23
C LEU A 19 3.75 -4.35 2.73
N ILE A 20 4.04 -5.32 1.88
CA ILE A 20 5.06 -6.34 2.14
C ILE A 20 6.41 -5.78 1.70
N LYS A 21 7.37 -5.66 2.62
CA LYS A 21 8.74 -5.27 2.29
C LYS A 21 9.48 -6.46 1.69
N MET A 22 9.85 -6.34 0.42
CA MET A 22 10.54 -7.38 -0.34
C MET A 22 12.06 -7.29 -0.18
N ALA A 23 12.60 -6.08 -0.25
CA ALA A 23 14.04 -5.83 -0.11
C ALA A 23 14.31 -4.38 0.30
N GLU A 24 15.53 -4.18 0.84
CA GLU A 24 16.11 -2.86 1.06
C GLU A 24 17.60 -2.93 0.76
N PHE A 25 18.10 -1.99 -0.03
CA PHE A 25 19.52 -1.93 -0.43
C PHE A 25 19.89 -0.52 -0.91
N GLU A 26 21.18 -0.20 -0.92
CA GLU A 26 21.69 1.04 -1.50
C GLU A 26 21.82 0.89 -3.02
N ALA A 27 21.45 1.94 -3.78
CA ALA A 27 21.68 2.02 -5.22
C ALA A 27 21.86 3.48 -5.66
N LYS A 28 23.01 3.76 -6.29
CA LYS A 28 23.38 5.04 -6.88
C LYS A 28 23.39 5.00 -8.41
N SER A 29 23.30 3.82 -8.99
CA SER A 29 23.23 3.57 -10.44
C SER A 29 22.07 2.68 -10.82
N PHE A 30 21.62 2.77 -12.07
CA PHE A 30 20.58 1.91 -12.60
C PHE A 30 20.98 0.42 -12.62
N GLU A 31 22.27 0.14 -12.76
CA GLU A 31 22.79 -1.23 -12.68
C GLU A 31 22.64 -1.79 -11.26
N GLU A 32 23.01 -1.03 -10.23
CA GLU A 32 22.82 -1.46 -8.83
C GLU A 32 21.35 -1.65 -8.50
N LEU A 33 20.46 -0.75 -8.99
CA LEU A 33 19.02 -0.88 -8.85
C LEU A 33 18.50 -2.17 -9.51
N PHE A 34 18.97 -2.45 -10.75
CA PHE A 34 18.60 -3.67 -11.48
C PHE A 34 19.04 -4.93 -10.73
N GLN A 35 20.32 -5.01 -10.35
CA GLN A 35 20.89 -6.20 -9.71
C GLN A 35 20.30 -6.42 -8.32
N GLY A 36 20.08 -5.37 -7.53
CA GLY A 36 19.43 -5.45 -6.22
C GLY A 36 17.99 -5.95 -6.33
N THR A 37 17.23 -5.46 -7.32
CA THR A 37 15.86 -5.89 -7.59
C THR A 37 15.79 -7.33 -8.09
N LYS A 38 16.69 -7.73 -9.00
CA LYS A 38 16.72 -9.07 -9.58
C LYS A 38 16.98 -10.17 -8.56
N LYS A 39 17.74 -9.88 -7.50
CA LYS A 39 18.05 -10.84 -6.42
C LYS A 39 16.83 -11.25 -5.59
N VAL A 40 15.74 -10.50 -5.66
CA VAL A 40 14.50 -10.80 -4.92
C VAL A 40 13.78 -11.98 -5.58
N GLU A 41 13.32 -12.93 -4.77
CA GLU A 41 12.57 -14.13 -5.22
C GLU A 41 11.09 -13.77 -5.48
N TRP A 42 10.83 -13.03 -6.54
CA TRP A 42 9.48 -12.54 -6.88
C TRP A 42 8.48 -13.66 -7.13
N SER A 43 8.92 -14.80 -7.68
CA SER A 43 8.09 -15.98 -7.96
C SER A 43 7.47 -16.63 -6.72
N LYS A 44 7.96 -16.32 -5.51
CA LYS A 44 7.32 -16.77 -4.26
C LYS A 44 5.99 -16.08 -3.97
N ILE A 45 5.75 -14.90 -4.58
CA ILE A 45 4.55 -14.08 -4.31
C ILE A 45 3.76 -13.83 -5.59
N ILE A 46 4.45 -13.59 -6.71
CA ILE A 46 3.80 -13.26 -7.98
C ILE A 46 3.72 -14.53 -8.82
N PRO A 47 2.52 -15.04 -9.15
CA PRO A 47 2.36 -16.20 -10.02
C PRO A 47 2.71 -15.87 -11.47
N GLU A 48 2.81 -16.92 -12.30
CA GLU A 48 3.20 -16.82 -13.71
C GLU A 48 2.30 -15.89 -14.55
N ASP A 49 1.00 -15.83 -14.23
CA ASP A 49 0.01 -15.02 -14.93
C ASP A 49 -0.18 -13.61 -14.30
N GLY A 50 0.54 -13.30 -13.23
CA GLY A 50 0.40 -12.04 -12.49
C GLY A 50 0.78 -10.80 -13.31
N VAL A 51 -0.06 -9.77 -13.23
CA VAL A 51 0.18 -8.46 -13.87
C VAL A 51 1.09 -7.61 -13.00
N MET A 52 2.26 -7.25 -13.47
CA MET A 52 3.23 -6.45 -12.71
C MET A 52 3.06 -4.96 -13.01
N HIS A 53 2.55 -4.22 -12.03
CA HIS A 53 2.41 -2.76 -12.10
C HIS A 53 3.40 -2.08 -11.16
N VAL A 54 4.40 -1.39 -11.72
CA VAL A 54 5.44 -0.72 -10.94
C VAL A 54 5.12 0.76 -10.77
N VAL A 55 5.08 1.23 -9.52
CA VAL A 55 5.01 2.64 -9.15
C VAL A 55 6.27 3.05 -8.40
N GLY A 56 6.63 4.33 -8.44
CA GLY A 56 7.88 4.76 -7.83
C GLY A 56 7.82 6.14 -7.21
N LYS A 57 8.75 6.37 -6.29
CA LYS A 57 9.07 7.70 -5.74
C LYS A 57 10.58 7.76 -5.45
N SER A 58 11.17 8.93 -5.66
CA SER A 58 12.58 9.18 -5.35
C SER A 58 12.71 10.54 -4.68
N ILE A 59 13.38 10.57 -3.54
CA ILE A 59 13.55 11.78 -2.71
C ILE A 59 15.04 11.89 -2.30
N LYS A 60 15.66 13.01 -2.62
CA LYS A 60 17.06 13.33 -2.25
C LYS A 60 18.02 12.18 -2.60
N SER A 61 17.90 11.62 -3.81
CA SER A 61 18.66 10.47 -4.27
C SER A 61 19.32 10.73 -5.62
N THR A 62 20.41 10.04 -5.90
CA THR A 62 21.14 10.09 -7.19
C THR A 62 20.23 9.66 -8.34
N LEU A 63 19.46 8.59 -8.15
CA LEU A 63 18.47 8.12 -9.09
C LEU A 63 17.16 8.92 -8.93
N HIS A 64 17.08 10.06 -9.61
CA HIS A 64 15.96 11.01 -9.50
C HIS A 64 14.85 10.83 -10.56
N SER A 65 15.15 10.18 -11.70
CA SER A 65 14.15 9.89 -12.73
C SER A 65 13.26 8.73 -12.33
N VAL A 66 12.08 9.04 -11.79
CA VAL A 66 11.11 8.03 -11.34
C VAL A 66 10.67 7.10 -12.48
N PRO A 67 10.35 7.59 -13.72
CA PRO A 67 9.97 6.71 -14.83
C PRO A 67 11.07 5.70 -15.19
N ASP A 68 12.34 6.12 -15.18
CA ASP A 68 13.46 5.24 -15.49
C ASP A 68 13.65 4.19 -14.39
N CYS A 69 13.55 4.60 -13.12
CA CYS A 69 13.60 3.66 -11.99
C CYS A 69 12.48 2.60 -12.09
N GLN A 70 11.24 3.01 -12.40
CA GLN A 70 10.12 2.09 -12.60
C GLN A 70 10.38 1.10 -13.75
N SER A 71 10.91 1.59 -14.88
CA SER A 71 11.24 0.77 -16.04
C SER A 71 12.34 -0.26 -15.72
N ILE A 72 13.41 0.16 -15.02
CA ILE A 72 14.51 -0.71 -14.59
C ILE A 72 14.02 -1.78 -13.61
N VAL A 73 13.21 -1.37 -12.61
CA VAL A 73 12.62 -2.31 -11.64
C VAL A 73 11.72 -3.32 -12.35
N LYS A 74 10.82 -2.88 -13.26
CA LYS A 74 9.97 -3.81 -14.02
C LYS A 74 10.81 -4.81 -14.81
N LYS A 75 11.86 -4.37 -15.52
CA LYS A 75 12.79 -5.25 -16.25
C LYS A 75 13.48 -6.26 -15.34
N ALA A 76 13.91 -5.83 -14.16
CA ALA A 76 14.60 -6.71 -13.20
C ALA A 76 13.65 -7.77 -12.62
N VAL A 77 12.41 -7.39 -12.27
CA VAL A 77 11.36 -8.31 -11.81
C VAL A 77 11.06 -9.35 -12.89
N VAL A 78 10.77 -8.90 -14.12
CA VAL A 78 10.51 -9.80 -15.26
C VAL A 78 11.67 -10.76 -15.48
N LYS A 79 12.92 -10.28 -15.42
CA LYS A 79 14.10 -11.14 -15.60
C LYS A 79 14.24 -12.20 -14.50
N SER A 80 14.03 -11.79 -13.24
CA SER A 80 14.02 -12.70 -12.09
C SER A 80 12.95 -13.79 -12.23
N MET A 81 11.73 -13.39 -12.61
CA MET A 81 10.61 -14.31 -12.81
C MET A 81 10.83 -15.23 -14.01
N SER A 82 11.38 -14.72 -15.13
CA SER A 82 11.73 -15.51 -16.30
C SER A 82 12.72 -16.63 -15.95
N GLU A 83 13.71 -16.32 -15.14
CA GLU A 83 14.70 -17.31 -14.67
C GLU A 83 14.08 -18.35 -13.73
N SER A 84 13.09 -17.95 -12.93
CA SER A 84 12.41 -18.84 -11.97
C SER A 84 11.39 -19.76 -12.64
N TYR A 85 10.60 -19.25 -13.58
CA TYR A 85 9.54 -20.01 -14.27
C TYR A 85 10.02 -20.69 -15.58
N GLY A 86 11.17 -20.29 -16.11
CA GLY A 86 11.68 -20.83 -17.39
C GLY A 86 10.90 -20.33 -18.61
N ILE A 87 10.23 -19.16 -18.51
CA ILE A 87 9.42 -18.55 -19.58
C ILE A 87 9.95 -17.16 -19.95
N GLU A 88 9.81 -16.77 -21.20
CA GLU A 88 10.24 -15.44 -21.67
C GLU A 88 9.09 -14.42 -21.75
N THR A 89 7.86 -14.89 -21.90
CA THR A 89 6.68 -14.03 -22.06
C THR A 89 5.63 -14.38 -21.02
N PHE A 90 5.15 -13.36 -20.31
CA PHE A 90 4.09 -13.48 -19.30
C PHE A 90 2.74 -13.10 -19.90
N SER A 91 1.69 -13.86 -19.59
CA SER A 91 0.34 -13.64 -20.14
C SER A 91 -0.33 -12.37 -19.64
N GLU A 92 0.11 -11.86 -18.48
CA GLU A 92 -0.48 -10.68 -17.79
C GLU A 92 -2.02 -10.75 -17.73
N SER A 93 -2.59 -11.95 -17.50
CA SER A 93 -4.05 -12.17 -17.45
C SER A 93 -4.60 -12.38 -16.05
N GLY A 94 -3.72 -12.52 -15.07
CA GLY A 94 -4.06 -12.77 -13.67
C GLY A 94 -4.23 -11.51 -12.82
N PRO A 95 -4.16 -11.64 -11.49
CA PRO A 95 -4.30 -10.52 -10.58
C PRO A 95 -3.15 -9.50 -10.70
N VAL A 96 -3.47 -8.23 -10.41
CA VAL A 96 -2.50 -7.14 -10.48
C VAL A 96 -1.68 -7.07 -9.18
N TYR A 97 -0.36 -7.21 -9.32
CA TYR A 97 0.62 -7.01 -8.27
C TYR A 97 1.26 -5.62 -8.39
N LYS A 98 0.91 -4.75 -7.46
CA LYS A 98 1.46 -3.40 -7.43
C LYS A 98 2.77 -3.38 -6.65
N ILE A 99 3.88 -3.20 -7.36
CA ILE A 99 5.22 -3.10 -6.80
C ILE A 99 5.56 -1.62 -6.63
N GLU A 100 5.93 -1.20 -5.44
CA GLU A 100 6.42 0.16 -5.18
C GLU A 100 7.94 0.15 -5.01
N VAL A 101 8.63 0.99 -5.77
CA VAL A 101 10.04 1.34 -5.58
C VAL A 101 10.14 2.72 -4.92
N ALA A 102 10.56 2.75 -3.67
CA ALA A 102 10.81 3.99 -2.93
C ALA A 102 12.32 4.18 -2.76
N ILE A 103 12.86 5.30 -3.24
CA ILE A 103 14.28 5.64 -3.09
C ILE A 103 14.37 6.89 -2.20
N LEU A 104 15.01 6.74 -1.07
CA LEU A 104 15.25 7.83 -0.12
C LEU A 104 16.71 7.88 0.27
N LYS A 105 17.42 8.97 -0.08
CA LYS A 105 18.87 9.14 0.18
C LYS A 105 19.68 7.92 -0.31
N ASP A 106 19.42 7.50 -1.55
CA ASP A 106 20.03 6.36 -2.23
C ASP A 106 19.72 4.98 -1.63
N ILE A 107 18.89 4.90 -0.59
CA ILE A 107 18.36 3.63 -0.09
C ILE A 107 17.07 3.29 -0.84
N VAL A 108 17.07 2.16 -1.51
CA VAL A 108 15.94 1.59 -2.24
C VAL A 108 15.18 0.68 -1.31
N THR A 109 13.86 0.88 -1.21
CA THR A 109 12.95 -0.05 -0.56
C THR A 109 11.96 -0.55 -1.61
N LEU A 110 11.90 -1.86 -1.80
CA LEU A 110 10.93 -2.53 -2.69
C LEU A 110 9.81 -3.13 -1.86
N THR A 111 8.57 -2.82 -2.23
CA THR A 111 7.39 -3.35 -1.53
C THR A 111 6.33 -3.83 -2.51
N ILE A 112 5.48 -4.76 -2.05
CA ILE A 112 4.22 -5.15 -2.73
C ILE A 112 3.05 -4.59 -1.93
N ASP A 113 2.16 -3.88 -2.60
CA ASP A 113 0.93 -3.34 -2.02
C ASP A 113 -0.14 -4.45 -1.93
N THR A 114 -0.55 -4.80 -0.71
CA THR A 114 -1.56 -5.82 -0.45
C THR A 114 -2.96 -5.25 -0.26
N THR A 115 -3.08 -3.91 -0.32
CA THR A 115 -4.31 -3.22 0.10
C THR A 115 -5.33 -3.09 -1.02
N GLY A 116 -4.91 -2.98 -2.28
CA GLY A 116 -5.81 -2.60 -3.38
C GLY A 116 -6.34 -1.16 -3.22
N PRO A 117 -7.66 -0.91 -3.14
CA PRO A 117 -8.19 0.40 -2.75
C PRO A 117 -7.69 0.79 -1.36
N GLY A 118 -7.32 2.08 -1.16
CA GLY A 118 -6.75 2.51 0.13
C GLY A 118 -7.66 2.20 1.33
N LEU A 119 -7.06 1.92 2.51
CA LEU A 119 -7.79 1.54 3.74
C LEU A 119 -8.78 2.61 4.23
N HIS A 120 -8.58 3.89 3.85
CA HIS A 120 -9.56 4.94 4.12
C HIS A 120 -10.92 4.69 3.46
N LYS A 121 -10.97 3.93 2.36
CA LYS A 121 -12.23 3.53 1.70
C LYS A 121 -12.88 2.40 2.49
N ARG A 122 -13.66 2.73 3.52
CA ARG A 122 -14.29 1.77 4.44
C ARG A 122 -15.50 1.03 3.86
N GLY A 123 -16.01 1.47 2.71
CA GLY A 123 -17.23 0.91 2.09
C GLY A 123 -18.55 1.56 2.53
N TYR A 124 -18.59 2.31 3.62
CA TYR A 124 -19.82 2.93 4.11
C TYR A 124 -20.24 4.22 3.39
N ARG A 125 -19.37 4.78 2.56
CA ARG A 125 -19.65 6.06 1.89
C ARG A 125 -20.17 5.83 0.48
N GLU A 126 -21.48 5.91 0.31
CA GLU A 126 -22.15 5.82 -1.01
C GLU A 126 -22.13 7.16 -1.74
N LEU A 127 -22.36 8.26 -1.01
CA LEU A 127 -22.37 9.62 -1.54
C LEU A 127 -21.23 10.43 -0.92
N ALA A 128 -20.25 10.80 -1.71
CA ALA A 128 -19.16 11.67 -1.28
C ALA A 128 -19.35 13.07 -1.84
N GLY A 129 -19.38 14.09 -0.96
CA GLY A 129 -19.20 15.48 -1.36
C GLY A 129 -17.79 15.71 -1.94
N ALA A 130 -17.55 16.90 -2.49
CA ALA A 130 -16.22 17.28 -2.94
C ALA A 130 -15.25 17.34 -1.74
N ALA A 131 -14.21 16.50 -1.72
CA ALA A 131 -13.15 16.47 -0.72
C ALA A 131 -13.58 16.21 0.77
N PRO A 132 -14.20 15.06 1.08
CA PRO A 132 -14.50 14.71 2.46
C PRO A 132 -13.23 14.44 3.28
N LEU A 133 -13.31 14.57 4.62
CA LEU A 133 -12.24 14.17 5.53
C LEU A 133 -11.94 12.67 5.32
N LYS A 134 -10.65 12.31 5.22
CA LYS A 134 -10.26 10.89 5.13
C LYS A 134 -10.63 10.16 6.43
N GLU A 135 -11.18 8.97 6.30
CA GLU A 135 -11.60 8.10 7.39
C GLU A 135 -10.43 7.72 8.30
N THR A 136 -9.27 7.43 7.73
CA THR A 136 -8.03 7.14 8.48
C THR A 136 -7.58 8.34 9.32
N LEU A 137 -7.77 9.56 8.82
CA LEU A 137 -7.43 10.78 9.56
C LEU A 137 -8.45 11.04 10.69
N ALA A 138 -9.75 10.87 10.44
CA ALA A 138 -10.79 10.97 11.45
C ALA A 138 -10.56 9.98 12.61
N ALA A 139 -10.28 8.72 12.28
CA ALA A 139 -9.92 7.70 13.27
C ALA A 139 -8.67 8.08 14.07
N SER A 140 -7.64 8.63 13.40
CA SER A 140 -6.42 9.09 14.07
C SER A 140 -6.70 10.21 15.07
N MET A 141 -7.55 11.17 14.71
CA MET A 141 -7.94 12.27 15.61
C MET A 141 -8.65 11.75 16.86
N LEU A 142 -9.59 10.81 16.71
CA LEU A 142 -10.30 10.18 17.82
C LEU A 142 -9.35 9.44 18.76
N LEU A 143 -8.43 8.64 18.21
CA LEU A 143 -7.44 7.90 19.01
C LEU A 143 -6.45 8.82 19.73
N ILE A 144 -5.99 9.89 19.08
CA ILE A 144 -5.08 10.88 19.70
C ILE A 144 -5.79 11.66 20.81
N SER A 145 -7.08 12.01 20.63
CA SER A 145 -7.88 12.69 21.65
C SER A 145 -8.19 11.79 22.87
N ARG A 146 -7.92 10.49 22.75
CA ARG A 146 -8.28 9.47 23.76
C ARG A 146 -9.77 9.40 24.05
N TRP A 147 -10.60 9.82 23.10
CA TRP A 147 -12.04 9.68 23.21
C TRP A 147 -12.44 8.21 23.34
N ASN A 148 -13.44 7.93 24.16
CA ASN A 148 -14.09 6.63 24.30
C ASN A 148 -15.60 6.83 24.50
N ASP A 149 -16.36 5.77 24.42
CA ASP A 149 -17.82 5.76 24.47
C ASP A 149 -18.45 6.19 25.81
N GLY A 150 -17.62 6.36 26.85
CA GLY A 150 -18.03 6.97 28.13
C GLY A 150 -18.19 8.50 28.07
N PHE A 151 -17.78 9.14 26.97
CA PHE A 151 -17.87 10.60 26.80
C PHE A 151 -18.75 10.98 25.61
N GLU A 152 -19.60 11.99 25.80
CA GLU A 152 -20.37 12.55 24.71
C GLU A 152 -19.45 13.15 23.63
N LEU A 153 -19.77 12.91 22.36
CA LEU A 153 -19.07 13.47 21.19
C LEU A 153 -20.05 14.34 20.40
N ILE A 154 -19.72 15.61 20.26
CA ILE A 154 -20.51 16.57 19.46
C ILE A 154 -19.63 17.11 18.34
N ASP A 155 -20.11 17.01 17.10
CA ASP A 155 -19.47 17.58 15.91
C ASP A 155 -20.45 18.60 15.26
N PRO A 156 -20.34 19.89 15.60
CA PRO A 156 -21.26 20.92 15.12
C PRO A 156 -21.05 21.25 13.63
N PHE A 157 -19.97 20.80 13.02
CA PHE A 157 -19.64 21.02 11.60
C PHE A 157 -19.40 19.70 10.87
N CYS A 158 -20.18 18.68 11.18
CA CYS A 158 -19.94 17.27 10.83
C CYS A 158 -19.75 16.97 9.33
N GLY A 159 -20.21 17.85 8.44
CA GLY A 159 -20.15 17.59 7.00
C GLY A 159 -20.82 16.25 6.64
N SER A 160 -20.04 15.30 6.13
CA SER A 160 -20.51 13.93 5.84
C SER A 160 -20.52 12.99 7.06
N GLY A 161 -20.30 13.51 8.26
CA GLY A 161 -20.33 12.74 9.51
C GLY A 161 -19.14 11.79 9.72
N THR A 162 -18.03 11.98 9.01
CA THR A 162 -16.89 11.02 9.04
C THR A 162 -16.37 10.80 10.46
N ILE A 163 -16.20 11.85 11.28
CA ILE A 163 -15.71 11.72 12.66
C ILE A 163 -16.70 10.92 13.50
N LEU A 164 -18.00 11.23 13.39
CA LEU A 164 -19.05 10.56 14.17
C LEU A 164 -19.20 9.07 13.76
N ILE A 165 -19.08 8.76 12.47
CA ILE A 165 -19.12 7.37 11.98
C ILE A 165 -17.92 6.57 12.49
N GLU A 166 -16.70 7.12 12.39
CA GLU A 166 -15.49 6.45 12.90
C GLU A 166 -15.56 6.29 14.43
N ALA A 167 -16.12 7.25 15.16
CA ALA A 167 -16.36 7.14 16.61
C ALA A 167 -17.34 5.99 16.92
N ALA A 168 -18.46 5.92 16.22
CA ALA A 168 -19.43 4.83 16.41
C ALA A 168 -18.82 3.44 16.11
N MET A 169 -17.99 3.33 15.07
CA MET A 169 -17.26 2.10 14.75
C MET A 169 -16.24 1.73 15.85
N ILE A 170 -15.58 2.72 16.46
CA ILE A 170 -14.66 2.49 17.58
C ILE A 170 -15.45 2.01 18.81
N ALA A 171 -16.52 2.70 19.19
CA ALA A 171 -17.36 2.37 20.34
C ALA A 171 -17.96 0.95 20.24
N GLN A 172 -18.37 0.55 19.05
CA GLN A 172 -18.96 -0.78 18.79
C GLN A 172 -17.90 -1.85 18.46
N ASN A 173 -16.63 -1.54 18.51
CA ASN A 173 -15.52 -2.43 18.13
C ASN A 173 -15.68 -3.04 16.72
N ILE A 174 -16.25 -2.29 15.77
CA ILE A 174 -16.39 -2.72 14.38
C ILE A 174 -15.07 -2.56 13.66
N ALA A 175 -14.56 -3.61 13.04
CA ALA A 175 -13.32 -3.54 12.27
C ALA A 175 -13.52 -2.69 11.00
N PRO A 176 -12.61 -1.73 10.70
CA PRO A 176 -12.82 -0.75 9.63
C PRO A 176 -12.82 -1.34 8.21
N GLY A 177 -12.23 -2.52 8.02
CA GLY A 177 -12.13 -3.19 6.72
C GLY A 177 -13.23 -4.21 6.42
N VAL A 178 -14.21 -4.40 7.31
CA VAL A 178 -15.25 -5.46 7.17
C VAL A 178 -16.13 -5.29 5.94
N ASN A 179 -16.45 -4.05 5.56
CA ASN A 179 -17.35 -3.73 4.45
C ASN A 179 -16.63 -3.21 3.20
N ARG A 180 -15.34 -3.44 3.11
CA ARG A 180 -14.47 -2.91 2.05
C ARG A 180 -14.40 -3.80 0.83
#